data_efd5769a9e312c3528576a1529d38128
#
_entry.id   efd5769a9e312c3528576a1529d38128
#
_cell.length_a   1.000
_cell.length_b   1.000
_cell.length_c   1.000
_cell.angle_alpha   90.00
_cell.angle_beta   90.00
_cell.angle_gamma   90.00
#
_symmetry.space_group_name_H-M   'P 1'
#
loop_
_entity.id
_entity.type
_entity.pdbx_description
1 polymer ?
#
loop_
_entity_poly.entity_id
_entity_poly.type
_entity_poly.pdbx_seq_one_letter_code
_entity_poly.pdbx_strand_id
1 'polypeptide(L)'
;MRSLIILLTFLLFSCESNSEENKIAIVIHGGAGTILKENMTPELETAYLQKLEEAVKVGYQILKDGGSSQSAVEETIKIMENSPLFNAGVGAVLTNDETVSLDASFMEGANLNAGAIAGSKYVKNPISAAISVMKDSPHVLLSAEGADEFAIQKGLDTMPN
;
A
#
# COMPACT_ATOMS: atom_id res chain seq x y z
N MET A 1 -48.37 -41.05 18.52
CA MET A 1 -46.93 -41.03 18.67
C MET A 1 -46.12 -41.03 17.33
N ARG A 2 -46.63 -41.57 16.23
CA ARG A 2 -45.94 -41.63 14.95
C ARG A 2 -45.91 -40.26 14.21
N SER A 3 -46.88 -39.38 14.40
CA SER A 3 -46.92 -38.06 13.76
C SER A 3 -46.00 -37.00 14.37
N LEU A 4 -45.54 -37.15 15.60
CA LEU A 4 -44.64 -36.24 16.30
C LEU A 4 -43.17 -36.38 15.88
N ILE A 5 -42.79 -37.58 15.41
CA ILE A 5 -41.41 -37.89 14.98
C ILE A 5 -41.13 -37.31 13.60
N ILE A 6 -42.14 -37.15 12.73
CA ILE A 6 -41.99 -36.61 11.37
C ILE A 6 -41.79 -35.06 11.41
N LEU A 7 -42.31 -34.38 12.43
CA LEU A 7 -42.15 -32.94 12.57
C LEU A 7 -40.76 -32.51 13.06
N LEU A 8 -40.06 -33.41 13.77
CA LEU A 8 -38.71 -33.09 14.31
C LEU A 8 -37.59 -33.27 13.32
N THR A 9 -37.82 -34.04 12.22
CA THR A 9 -36.81 -34.28 11.18
C THR A 9 -36.72 -33.12 10.15
N PHE A 10 -37.68 -32.21 10.10
CA PHE A 10 -37.70 -31.09 9.18
C PHE A 10 -36.94 -29.83 9.67
N LEU A 11 -36.50 -29.82 10.93
CA LEU A 11 -35.82 -28.65 11.52
C LEU A 11 -34.28 -28.69 11.41
N LEU A 12 -33.72 -29.72 10.74
CA LEU A 12 -32.25 -29.82 10.58
C LEU A 12 -31.73 -29.42 9.19
N PHE A 13 -32.59 -28.92 8.31
CA PHE A 13 -32.20 -28.40 7.00
C PHE A 13 -32.39 -26.91 6.97
N SER A 14 -31.50 -26.14 7.50
CA SER A 14 -31.23 -24.78 7.01
C SER A 14 -30.12 -24.13 7.81
N CYS A 15 -28.92 -24.29 7.35
CA CYS A 15 -27.86 -23.28 7.41
C CYS A 15 -26.86 -23.64 6.31
N GLU A 16 -27.24 -23.47 5.06
CA GLU A 16 -26.27 -23.09 4.06
C GLU A 16 -25.95 -21.62 4.35
N SER A 17 -24.90 -21.36 5.11
CA SER A 17 -24.27 -20.07 5.08
C SER A 17 -23.71 -19.91 3.68
N ASN A 18 -24.42 -19.20 2.81
CA ASN A 18 -23.78 -18.54 1.68
C ASN A 18 -22.70 -17.63 2.28
N SER A 19 -21.48 -18.14 2.42
CA SER A 19 -20.33 -17.29 2.54
C SER A 19 -20.28 -16.52 1.23
N GLU A 20 -20.77 -15.29 1.22
CA GLU A 20 -20.40 -14.35 0.16
C GLU A 20 -18.88 -14.37 0.12
N GLU A 21 -18.34 -14.93 -0.95
CA GLU A 21 -16.91 -14.93 -1.20
C GLU A 21 -16.51 -13.45 -1.22
N ASN A 22 -15.81 -13.00 -0.18
CA ASN A 22 -15.35 -11.63 -0.08
C ASN A 22 -14.49 -11.35 -1.31
N LYS A 23 -15.07 -10.64 -2.27
CA LYS A 23 -14.38 -10.26 -3.52
C LYS A 23 -13.30 -9.26 -3.16
N ILE A 24 -12.06 -9.70 -3.20
CA ILE A 24 -10.89 -8.86 -3.03
C ILE A 24 -10.38 -8.37 -4.38
N ALA A 25 -9.87 -7.15 -4.42
CA ALA A 25 -9.19 -6.59 -5.59
C ALA A 25 -8.07 -5.65 -5.14
N ILE A 26 -7.02 -5.58 -5.94
CA ILE A 26 -5.94 -4.60 -5.79
C ILE A 26 -5.55 -4.11 -7.18
N VAL A 27 -5.31 -2.81 -7.29
CA VAL A 27 -4.83 -2.17 -8.51
C VAL A 27 -3.63 -1.31 -8.12
N ILE A 28 -2.59 -1.33 -8.94
CA ILE A 28 -1.40 -0.51 -8.75
C ILE A 28 -1.17 0.37 -9.98
N HIS A 29 -0.44 1.48 -9.78
CA HIS A 29 0.02 2.38 -10.82
C HIS A 29 1.53 2.57 -10.69
N GLY A 30 2.29 2.26 -11.75
CA GLY A 30 3.75 2.28 -11.73
C GLY A 30 4.39 3.63 -12.03
N GLY A 31 3.60 4.68 -12.20
CA GLY A 31 4.07 6.02 -12.55
C GLY A 31 3.59 6.49 -13.92
N ALA A 32 3.75 7.80 -14.21
CA ALA A 32 3.30 8.47 -15.43
C ALA A 32 4.43 9.24 -16.13
N GLY A 33 5.69 8.92 -15.86
CA GLY A 33 6.86 9.56 -16.49
C GLY A 33 7.03 9.18 -17.95
N THR A 34 8.22 9.40 -18.49
CA THR A 34 8.58 9.07 -19.87
C THR A 34 8.72 7.56 -20.08
N ILE A 35 7.66 6.82 -19.85
CA ILE A 35 7.59 5.36 -20.06
C ILE A 35 7.16 5.11 -21.51
N LEU A 36 7.97 5.64 -22.47
CA LEU A 36 7.75 5.38 -23.88
C LEU A 36 8.42 4.07 -24.26
N LYS A 37 7.67 3.17 -24.87
CA LYS A 37 8.19 1.85 -25.29
C LYS A 37 9.41 1.96 -26.20
N GLU A 38 9.49 3.00 -27.02
CA GLU A 38 10.62 3.30 -27.92
C GLU A 38 11.92 3.64 -27.17
N ASN A 39 11.83 4.08 -25.91
CA ASN A 39 12.97 4.43 -25.05
C ASN A 39 13.33 3.33 -24.05
N MET A 40 12.67 2.18 -24.14
CA MET A 40 12.79 1.10 -23.16
C MET A 40 13.46 -0.10 -23.81
N THR A 41 14.59 -0.56 -23.25
CA THR A 41 15.17 -1.83 -23.70
C THR A 41 14.29 -3.01 -23.25
N PRO A 42 14.33 -4.15 -23.95
CA PRO A 42 13.57 -5.36 -23.53
C PRO A 42 13.88 -5.81 -22.10
N GLU A 43 15.13 -5.64 -21.65
CA GLU A 43 15.58 -5.97 -20.29
C GLU A 43 14.94 -5.04 -19.27
N LEU A 44 14.90 -3.73 -19.58
CA LEU A 44 14.29 -2.72 -18.71
C LEU A 44 12.76 -2.91 -18.63
N GLU A 45 12.10 -3.16 -19.75
CA GLU A 45 10.66 -3.50 -19.79
C GLU A 45 10.36 -4.72 -18.92
N THR A 46 11.19 -5.77 -19.04
CA THR A 46 11.06 -6.98 -18.24
C THR A 46 11.24 -6.69 -16.75
N ALA A 47 12.23 -5.88 -16.38
CA ALA A 47 12.48 -5.51 -14.98
C ALA A 47 11.28 -4.74 -14.37
N TYR A 48 10.68 -3.78 -15.10
CA TYR A 48 9.48 -3.08 -14.66
C TYR A 48 8.30 -4.04 -14.47
N LEU A 49 8.03 -4.90 -15.45
CA LEU A 49 6.91 -5.85 -15.37
C LEU A 49 7.08 -6.83 -14.20
N GLN A 50 8.28 -7.36 -13.99
CA GLN A 50 8.56 -8.26 -12.88
C GLN A 50 8.39 -7.56 -11.53
N LYS A 51 8.85 -6.32 -11.38
CA LYS A 51 8.72 -5.57 -10.12
C LYS A 51 7.27 -5.18 -9.83
N LEU A 52 6.49 -4.80 -10.83
CA LEU A 52 5.06 -4.54 -10.69
C LEU A 52 4.29 -5.82 -10.34
N GLU A 53 4.65 -6.94 -10.96
CA GLU A 53 4.04 -8.24 -10.65
C GLU A 53 4.35 -8.68 -9.21
N GLU A 54 5.59 -8.50 -8.75
CA GLU A 54 6.00 -8.74 -7.36
C GLU A 54 5.15 -7.90 -6.40
N ALA A 55 5.07 -6.59 -6.64
CA ALA A 55 4.35 -5.67 -5.79
C ALA A 55 2.85 -6.02 -5.68
N VAL A 56 2.17 -6.24 -6.82
CA VAL A 56 0.74 -6.58 -6.81
C VAL A 56 0.46 -7.93 -6.18
N LYS A 57 1.35 -8.92 -6.37
CA LYS A 57 1.21 -10.26 -5.77
C LYS A 57 1.29 -10.21 -4.26
N VAL A 58 2.20 -9.43 -3.70
CA VAL A 58 2.33 -9.29 -2.23
C VAL A 58 1.07 -8.67 -1.65
N GLY A 59 0.59 -7.56 -2.20
CA GLY A 59 -0.65 -6.94 -1.73
C GLY A 59 -1.87 -7.84 -1.88
N TYR A 60 -1.99 -8.54 -3.01
CA TYR A 60 -3.08 -9.50 -3.23
C TYR A 60 -3.04 -10.66 -2.24
N GLN A 61 -1.84 -11.19 -1.95
CA GLN A 61 -1.69 -12.29 -0.99
C GLN A 61 -2.09 -11.86 0.42
N ILE A 62 -1.73 -10.64 0.85
CA ILE A 62 -2.15 -10.09 2.14
C ILE A 62 -3.69 -10.06 2.23
N LEU A 63 -4.36 -9.56 1.19
CA LEU A 63 -5.84 -9.55 1.16
C LEU A 63 -6.44 -10.95 1.16
N LYS A 64 -5.86 -11.88 0.41
CA LYS A 64 -6.29 -13.28 0.33
C LYS A 64 -6.19 -13.99 1.67
N ASP A 65 -5.18 -13.66 2.46
CA ASP A 65 -4.96 -14.22 3.80
C ASP A 65 -5.79 -13.51 4.89
N GLY A 66 -6.71 -12.61 4.49
CA GLY A 66 -7.59 -11.87 5.40
C GLY A 66 -6.94 -10.65 6.06
N GLY A 67 -5.78 -10.20 5.56
CA GLY A 67 -5.13 -8.98 6.00
C GLY A 67 -5.89 -7.72 5.58
N SER A 68 -5.54 -6.58 6.19
CA SER A 68 -6.20 -5.31 5.94
C SER A 68 -5.81 -4.70 4.58
N SER A 69 -6.71 -3.90 3.99
CA SER A 69 -6.41 -3.11 2.79
C SER A 69 -5.25 -2.14 3.02
N GLN A 70 -5.13 -1.57 4.23
CA GLN A 70 -3.99 -0.73 4.58
C GLN A 70 -2.66 -1.49 4.48
N SER A 71 -2.57 -2.69 5.10
CA SER A 71 -1.35 -3.50 5.03
C SER A 71 -1.02 -3.91 3.60
N ALA A 72 -2.03 -4.25 2.80
CA ALA A 72 -1.85 -4.60 1.40
C ALA A 72 -1.29 -3.43 0.59
N VAL A 73 -1.84 -2.23 0.76
CA VAL A 73 -1.36 -1.01 0.08
C VAL A 73 0.05 -0.65 0.54
N GLU A 74 0.30 -0.65 1.85
CA GLU A 74 1.60 -0.29 2.43
C GLU A 74 2.71 -1.19 1.90
N GLU A 75 2.57 -2.51 2.01
CA GLU A 75 3.61 -3.44 1.58
C GLU A 75 3.79 -3.44 0.06
N THR A 76 2.72 -3.26 -0.72
CA THR A 76 2.81 -3.08 -2.18
C THR A 76 3.64 -1.85 -2.55
N ILE A 77 3.38 -0.70 -1.92
CA ILE A 77 4.09 0.54 -2.22
C ILE A 77 5.55 0.46 -1.77
N LYS A 78 5.84 -0.13 -0.60
CA LYS A 78 7.21 -0.32 -0.11
C LYS A 78 8.09 -1.10 -1.10
N ILE A 79 7.53 -2.08 -1.82
CA ILE A 79 8.28 -2.80 -2.87
C ILE A 79 8.70 -1.84 -3.99
N MET A 80 7.82 -0.91 -4.37
CA MET A 80 8.14 0.09 -5.39
C MET A 80 9.10 1.15 -4.86
N GLU A 81 8.91 1.65 -3.64
CA GLU A 81 9.80 2.62 -3.00
C GLU A 81 11.23 2.07 -2.77
N ASN A 82 11.37 0.77 -2.53
CA ASN A 82 12.65 0.10 -2.36
C ASN A 82 13.31 -0.30 -3.70
N SER A 83 12.74 0.09 -4.83
CA SER A 83 13.25 -0.22 -6.18
C SER A 83 13.73 1.05 -6.89
N PRO A 84 14.90 1.02 -7.57
CA PRO A 84 15.37 2.15 -8.36
C PRO A 84 14.57 2.38 -9.65
N LEU A 85 13.60 1.52 -9.96
CA LEU A 85 12.82 1.59 -11.19
C LEU A 85 11.71 2.65 -11.17
N PHE A 86 11.25 3.07 -9.98
CA PHE A 86 10.14 4.00 -9.84
C PHE A 86 10.61 5.33 -9.27
N ASN A 87 9.96 6.41 -9.68
CA ASN A 87 10.18 7.73 -9.06
C ASN A 87 9.51 7.78 -7.67
N ALA A 88 10.06 7.01 -6.74
CA ALA A 88 9.60 6.90 -5.36
C ALA A 88 10.74 6.32 -4.50
N GLY A 89 10.89 6.75 -3.27
CA GLY A 89 11.90 6.22 -2.35
C GLY A 89 13.31 6.20 -2.96
N VAL A 90 13.92 5.01 -3.04
CA VAL A 90 15.30 4.80 -3.55
C VAL A 90 15.47 5.27 -5.00
N GLY A 91 14.42 5.18 -5.82
CA GLY A 91 14.44 5.57 -7.23
C GLY A 91 13.99 6.99 -7.51
N ALA A 92 13.77 7.81 -6.46
CA ALA A 92 13.28 9.17 -6.63
C ALA A 92 14.25 10.03 -7.45
N VAL A 93 13.68 10.84 -8.35
CA VAL A 93 14.46 11.81 -9.13
C VAL A 93 15.01 12.91 -8.23
N LEU A 94 16.19 13.40 -8.59
CA LEU A 94 16.83 14.50 -7.84
C LEU A 94 16.11 15.82 -8.12
N THR A 95 16.05 16.65 -7.11
CA THR A 95 15.65 18.06 -7.22
C THR A 95 16.73 18.87 -7.94
N ASN A 96 16.45 20.17 -8.21
CA ASN A 96 17.44 21.09 -8.78
C ASN A 96 18.71 21.21 -7.91
N ASP A 97 18.59 20.96 -6.61
CA ASP A 97 19.70 21.06 -5.65
C ASP A 97 20.42 19.70 -5.45
N GLU A 98 20.21 18.77 -6.37
CA GLU A 98 20.79 17.42 -6.34
C GLU A 98 20.47 16.62 -5.06
N THR A 99 19.33 16.89 -4.44
CA THR A 99 18.81 16.17 -3.27
C THR A 99 17.52 15.44 -3.60
N VAL A 100 17.13 14.48 -2.78
CA VAL A 100 15.83 13.81 -2.88
C VAL A 100 14.78 14.58 -2.09
N SER A 101 13.55 14.64 -2.60
CA SER A 101 12.38 15.17 -1.91
C SER A 101 11.21 14.22 -2.15
N LEU A 102 10.72 13.62 -1.06
CA LEU A 102 9.75 12.54 -1.10
C LEU A 102 8.39 12.96 -0.58
N ASP A 103 7.35 12.54 -1.27
CA ASP A 103 5.97 12.76 -0.92
C ASP A 103 5.24 11.42 -0.86
N ALA A 104 4.28 11.30 0.06
CA ALA A 104 3.36 10.17 0.09
C ALA A 104 2.04 10.59 0.72
N SER A 105 0.97 9.90 0.34
CA SER A 105 -0.33 10.04 0.98
C SER A 105 -1.03 8.70 1.07
N PHE A 106 -1.85 8.55 2.11
CA PHE A 106 -2.70 7.39 2.32
C PHE A 106 -4.09 7.84 2.76
N MET A 107 -5.10 7.12 2.29
CA MET A 107 -6.49 7.35 2.71
C MET A 107 -7.19 6.01 2.94
N GLU A 108 -7.89 5.90 4.04
CA GLU A 108 -8.68 4.73 4.39
C GLU A 108 -10.14 4.89 3.98
N GLY A 109 -10.64 3.99 3.14
CA GLY A 109 -12.00 4.10 2.61
C GLY A 109 -13.10 3.86 3.64
N ALA A 110 -12.81 3.13 4.73
CA ALA A 110 -13.82 2.76 5.73
C ALA A 110 -14.31 3.96 6.56
N ASN A 111 -13.41 4.91 6.87
CA ASN A 111 -13.68 6.04 7.75
C ASN A 111 -13.25 7.40 7.17
N LEU A 112 -12.67 7.37 5.97
CA LEU A 112 -12.12 8.53 5.24
C LEU A 112 -10.97 9.24 5.97
N ASN A 113 -10.33 8.57 6.95
CA ASN A 113 -9.12 9.08 7.55
C ASN A 113 -7.98 9.12 6.51
N ALA A 114 -7.17 10.15 6.60
CA ALA A 114 -6.05 10.34 5.69
C ALA A 114 -4.82 10.83 6.42
N GLY A 115 -3.65 10.56 5.84
CA GLY A 115 -2.38 11.09 6.29
C GLY A 115 -1.44 11.28 5.11
N ALA A 116 -0.57 12.26 5.22
CA ALA A 116 0.39 12.58 4.17
C ALA A 116 1.69 13.13 4.75
N ILE A 117 2.77 12.94 3.98
CA ILE A 117 4.02 13.68 4.15
C ILE A 117 4.39 14.33 2.82
N ALA A 118 5.06 15.47 2.87
CA ALA A 118 5.56 16.17 1.69
C ALA A 118 6.95 16.75 1.95
N GLY A 119 7.85 16.64 0.95
CA GLY A 119 9.19 17.20 1.02
C GLY A 119 10.12 16.54 2.04
N SER A 120 9.84 15.29 2.44
CA SER A 120 10.71 14.50 3.31
C SER A 120 12.02 14.17 2.60
N LYS A 121 13.14 14.19 3.33
CA LYS A 121 14.47 13.91 2.78
C LYS A 121 15.08 12.61 3.28
N TYR A 122 14.65 12.12 4.43
CA TYR A 122 15.33 11.04 5.12
C TYR A 122 14.47 9.79 5.35
N VAL A 123 13.16 9.88 5.16
CA VAL A 123 12.27 8.72 5.35
C VAL A 123 12.49 7.69 4.25
N LYS A 124 12.84 6.46 4.64
CA LYS A 124 13.09 5.38 3.68
C LYS A 124 11.85 4.95 2.90
N ASN A 125 10.73 4.77 3.61
CA ASN A 125 9.44 4.40 3.02
C ASN A 125 8.39 5.48 3.34
N PRO A 126 8.23 6.47 2.49
CA PRO A 126 7.28 7.57 2.65
C PRO A 126 5.85 7.13 2.93
N ILE A 127 5.40 6.03 2.33
CA ILE A 127 4.05 5.49 2.56
C ILE A 127 3.81 5.13 4.03
N SER A 128 4.80 4.53 4.71
CA SER A 128 4.68 4.17 6.13
C SER A 128 4.58 5.43 7.00
N ALA A 129 5.29 6.51 6.63
CA ALA A 129 5.18 7.77 7.34
C ALA A 129 3.81 8.43 7.14
N ALA A 130 3.26 8.42 5.93
CA ALA A 130 1.91 8.91 5.64
C ALA A 130 0.85 8.17 6.47
N ILE A 131 0.95 6.84 6.57
CA ILE A 131 0.08 6.03 7.41
C ILE A 131 0.25 6.37 8.90
N SER A 132 1.48 6.58 9.36
CA SER A 132 1.76 6.97 10.73
C SER A 132 1.19 8.37 11.05
N VAL A 133 1.26 9.32 10.12
CA VAL A 133 0.60 10.63 10.26
C VAL A 133 -0.90 10.45 10.44
N MET A 134 -1.56 9.62 9.63
CA MET A 134 -2.99 9.34 9.75
C MET A 134 -3.37 8.76 11.11
N LYS A 135 -2.54 7.86 11.66
CA LYS A 135 -2.87 7.12 12.90
C LYS A 135 -2.49 7.83 14.16
N ASP A 136 -1.33 8.49 14.15
CA ASP A 136 -0.60 8.89 15.36
C ASP A 136 -0.37 10.40 15.44
N SER A 137 -0.98 11.17 14.56
CA SER A 137 -0.87 12.64 14.52
C SER A 137 -2.26 13.30 14.52
N PRO A 138 -2.42 14.47 15.14
CA PRO A 138 -3.63 15.29 14.98
C PRO A 138 -3.71 15.99 13.60
N HIS A 139 -2.67 15.89 12.79
CA HIS A 139 -2.56 16.54 11.49
C HIS A 139 -2.85 15.54 10.36
N VAL A 140 -3.35 16.04 9.24
CA VAL A 140 -3.52 15.24 8.02
C VAL A 140 -2.25 15.22 7.16
N LEU A 141 -1.41 16.27 7.29
CA LEU A 141 -0.18 16.39 6.53
C LEU A 141 0.92 16.99 7.39
N LEU A 142 2.11 16.39 7.31
CA LEU A 142 3.36 16.94 7.80
C LEU A 142 4.31 17.18 6.62
N SER A 143 5.23 18.16 6.73
CA SER A 143 6.13 18.48 5.63
C SER A 143 7.56 18.75 6.06
N ALA A 144 8.48 18.56 5.11
CA ALA A 144 9.91 18.83 5.23
C ALA A 144 10.52 18.26 6.52
N GLU A 145 11.33 19.03 7.22
CA GLU A 145 12.00 18.62 8.45
C GLU A 145 11.02 18.10 9.52
N GLY A 146 9.84 18.71 9.64
CA GLY A 146 8.82 18.25 10.59
C GLY A 146 8.27 16.86 10.26
N ALA A 147 8.21 16.49 8.99
CA ALA A 147 7.85 15.13 8.58
C ALA A 147 8.96 14.13 8.92
N ASP A 148 10.22 14.50 8.67
CA ASP A 148 11.37 13.66 8.99
C ASP A 148 11.51 13.45 10.50
N GLU A 149 11.40 14.51 11.31
CA GLU A 149 11.44 14.43 12.78
C GLU A 149 10.32 13.54 13.32
N PHE A 150 9.10 13.69 12.81
CA PHE A 150 7.99 12.84 13.20
C PHE A 150 8.26 11.37 12.88
N ALA A 151 8.75 11.07 11.68
CA ALA A 151 9.08 9.70 11.28
C ALA A 151 10.14 9.07 12.20
N ILE A 152 11.20 9.83 12.53
CA ILE A 152 12.24 9.41 13.47
C ILE A 152 11.65 9.14 14.86
N GLN A 153 10.81 10.04 15.39
CA GLN A 153 10.14 9.86 16.68
C GLN A 153 9.24 8.62 16.73
N LYS A 154 8.67 8.25 15.58
CA LYS A 154 7.85 7.03 15.43
C LYS A 154 8.69 5.76 15.18
N GLY A 155 10.00 5.88 15.10
CA GLY A 155 10.91 4.75 14.89
C GLY A 155 10.88 4.19 13.48
N LEU A 156 10.47 5.00 12.49
CA LEU A 156 10.48 4.59 11.08
C LEU A 156 11.93 4.59 10.54
N ASP A 157 12.17 3.70 9.58
CA ASP A 157 13.48 3.60 8.92
C ASP A 157 13.81 4.88 8.15
N THR A 158 15.05 5.31 8.28
CA THR A 158 15.60 6.46 7.55
C THR A 158 16.77 6.03 6.66
N MET A 159 17.07 6.85 5.67
CA MET A 159 18.19 6.68 4.75
C MET A 159 18.88 8.05 4.54
N PRO A 160 20.19 8.08 4.23
CA PRO A 160 20.86 9.31 3.80
C PRO A 160 20.23 9.87 2.52
N ASN A 161 20.18 11.21 2.44
CA ASN A 161 19.76 11.91 1.21
C ASN A 161 20.97 12.11 0.32
#